data_70986bccb8b4166ea9de083dfd44d3dd
#
_entry.id   70986bccb8b4166ea9de083dfd44d3dd
#
_cell.length_a   1.000
_cell.length_b   1.000
_cell.length_c   1.000
_cell.angle_alpha   90.00
_cell.angle_beta   90.00
_cell.angle_gamma   90.00
#
_symmetry.space_group_name_H-M   'P 1'
#
loop_
_entity.id
_entity.type
_entity.pdbx_description
1 polymer ?
#
loop_
_entity_poly.entity_id
_entity_poly.type
_entity_poly.pdbx_seq_one_letter_code
_entity_poly.pdbx_strand_id
1 'polypeptide(L)'
;MVEEIRTYITRHDFPHIKVLTAATVDGQVIGFLLFGLVMTDVLECNIYYTAVHRRFRRRGAMTQMMSSVMEISPTLALSCDPSMVQIYERFGFMPADVRETQVVMFIGKPKGITPVIEPTDLMRLEVVDRAFREAMEKTNKRDLKHADKRFQVQITKMKTRAKKFLEARRSKAQGAVQGPSGSTLNC
;
A
#
# COMPACT_ATOMS: atom_id res chain seq x y z
N MET A 1 8.13 -9.59 -4.92
CA MET A 1 7.95 -9.36 -3.45
C MET A 1 9.22 -9.63 -2.64
N VAL A 2 9.83 -10.85 -2.64
CA VAL A 2 11.03 -11.11 -1.82
C VAL A 2 12.20 -10.19 -2.21
N GLU A 3 12.55 -10.11 -3.49
CA GLU A 3 13.63 -9.25 -3.99
C GLU A 3 13.33 -7.76 -3.80
N GLU A 4 12.09 -7.37 -3.93
CA GLU A 4 11.66 -5.99 -3.66
C GLU A 4 11.86 -5.62 -2.18
N ILE A 5 11.42 -6.49 -1.25
CA ILE A 5 11.65 -6.28 0.19
C ILE A 5 13.16 -6.24 0.49
N ARG A 6 13.94 -7.15 -0.10
CA ARG A 6 15.40 -7.15 0.05
C ARG A 6 16.01 -5.84 -0.44
N THR A 7 15.57 -5.34 -1.61
CA THR A 7 16.04 -4.08 -2.16
C THR A 7 15.72 -2.90 -1.23
N TYR A 8 14.51 -2.84 -0.66
CA TYR A 8 14.19 -1.81 0.34
C TYR A 8 15.13 -1.84 1.54
N ILE A 9 15.50 -3.02 2.03
CA ILE A 9 16.34 -3.17 3.23
C ILE A 9 17.81 -2.86 2.94
N THR A 10 18.30 -3.14 1.72
CA THR A 10 19.74 -3.06 1.38
C THR A 10 20.15 -1.77 0.67
N ARG A 11 19.22 -1.00 0.15
CA ARG A 11 19.54 0.27 -0.53
C ARG A 11 19.78 1.39 0.48
N HIS A 12 20.95 2.02 0.38
CA HIS A 12 21.39 3.11 1.27
C HIS A 12 20.78 4.49 0.91
N ASP A 13 20.26 4.63 -0.31
CA ASP A 13 19.57 5.83 -0.79
C ASP A 13 18.08 5.87 -0.43
N PHE A 14 17.56 4.81 0.19
CA PHE A 14 16.21 4.80 0.73
C PHE A 14 16.18 5.39 2.15
N PRO A 15 15.04 5.99 2.54
CA PRO A 15 14.83 6.42 3.91
C PRO A 15 15.03 5.24 4.88
N HIS A 16 15.25 5.55 6.15
CA HIS A 16 15.49 4.54 7.20
C HIS A 16 14.41 3.46 7.19
N ILE A 17 14.69 2.36 6.50
CA ILE A 17 13.79 1.21 6.41
C ILE A 17 13.84 0.40 7.70
N LYS A 18 12.68 0.11 8.23
CA LYS A 18 12.47 -0.67 9.44
C LYS A 18 11.52 -1.82 9.18
N VAL A 19 11.72 -2.91 9.90
CA VAL A 19 10.81 -4.06 9.93
C VAL A 19 10.34 -4.26 11.35
N LEU A 20 9.03 -4.20 11.55
CA LEU A 20 8.40 -4.61 12.81
C LEU A 20 7.84 -6.01 12.63
N THR A 21 8.11 -6.91 13.57
CA THR A 21 7.59 -8.28 13.52
C THR A 21 6.65 -8.54 14.69
N ALA A 22 5.59 -9.28 14.43
CA ALA A 22 4.76 -9.89 15.47
C ALA A 22 5.18 -11.35 15.62
N ALA A 23 5.42 -11.79 16.86
CA ALA A 23 5.78 -13.16 17.16
C ALA A 23 4.89 -13.74 18.27
N THR A 24 4.79 -15.05 18.32
CA THR A 24 4.18 -15.78 19.44
C THR A 24 5.13 -15.82 20.64
N VAL A 25 4.66 -16.26 21.80
CA VAL A 25 5.46 -16.34 23.02
C VAL A 25 6.67 -17.27 22.87
N ASP A 26 6.55 -18.30 22.04
CA ASP A 26 7.62 -19.24 21.68
C ASP A 26 8.54 -18.74 20.56
N GLY A 27 8.39 -17.45 20.16
CA GLY A 27 9.28 -16.79 19.19
C GLY A 27 8.95 -17.01 17.72
N GLN A 28 7.86 -17.71 17.37
CA GLN A 28 7.46 -17.88 15.98
C GLN A 28 6.98 -16.55 15.39
N VAL A 29 7.60 -16.08 14.32
CA VAL A 29 7.15 -14.89 13.59
C VAL A 29 5.83 -15.20 12.87
N ILE A 30 4.79 -14.45 13.19
CA ILE A 30 3.44 -14.61 12.67
C ILE A 30 2.96 -13.45 11.78
N GLY A 31 3.71 -12.36 11.77
CA GLY A 31 3.42 -11.19 10.93
C GLY A 31 4.60 -10.24 10.87
N PHE A 32 4.55 -9.32 9.89
CA PHE A 32 5.52 -8.24 9.78
C PHE A 32 4.88 -6.98 9.17
N LEU A 33 5.50 -5.86 9.43
CA LEU A 33 5.22 -4.56 8.85
C LEU A 33 6.54 -3.93 8.43
N LEU A 34 6.69 -3.63 7.13
CA LEU A 34 7.85 -2.95 6.55
C LEU A 34 7.48 -1.49 6.32
N PHE A 35 8.27 -0.58 6.85
CA PHE A 35 8.03 0.84 6.73
C PHE A 35 9.34 1.64 6.59
N GLY A 36 9.25 2.82 6.00
CA GLY A 36 10.35 3.76 5.89
C GLY A 36 10.04 5.03 6.66
N LEU A 37 11.05 5.60 7.29
CA LEU A 37 10.97 6.86 8.00
C LEU A 37 11.66 7.96 7.19
N VAL A 38 10.97 9.07 6.97
CA VAL A 38 11.49 10.26 6.29
C VAL A 38 11.40 11.43 7.26
N MET A 39 12.50 12.15 7.42
CA MET A 39 12.54 13.37 8.20
C MET A 39 12.29 14.55 7.26
N THR A 40 11.18 15.23 7.46
CA THR A 40 10.90 16.55 6.88
C THR A 40 10.93 17.58 8.01
N ASP A 41 9.97 18.47 8.10
CA ASP A 41 9.74 19.28 9.31
C ASP A 41 9.14 18.45 10.47
N VAL A 42 8.55 17.29 10.13
CA VAL A 42 8.08 16.27 11.06
C VAL A 42 8.57 14.89 10.61
N LEU A 43 8.58 13.94 11.52
CA LEU A 43 8.85 12.55 11.17
C LEU A 43 7.64 11.99 10.42
N GLU A 44 7.85 11.52 9.20
CA GLU A 44 6.85 10.88 8.36
C GLU A 44 7.16 9.39 8.19
N CYS A 45 6.14 8.57 8.15
CA CYS A 45 6.26 7.13 7.99
C CYS A 45 5.50 6.66 6.76
N ASN A 46 6.16 5.91 5.88
CA ASN A 46 5.51 5.23 4.76
C ASN A 46 5.49 3.73 4.98
N ILE A 47 4.31 3.14 4.97
CA ILE A 47 4.12 1.69 5.12
C ILE A 47 4.14 1.06 3.73
N TYR A 48 5.13 0.21 3.47
CA TYR A 48 5.30 -0.50 2.21
C TYR A 48 4.56 -1.83 2.17
N TYR A 49 4.74 -2.62 3.24
CA TYR A 49 4.15 -3.94 3.34
C TYR A 49 3.65 -4.22 4.74
N THR A 50 2.53 -4.89 4.84
CA THR A 50 2.07 -5.53 6.07
C THR A 50 1.45 -6.88 5.76
N ALA A 51 1.82 -7.88 6.53
CA ALA A 51 1.25 -9.22 6.40
C ALA A 51 1.13 -9.90 7.75
N VAL A 52 0.06 -10.67 7.91
CA VAL A 52 -0.13 -11.58 9.04
C VAL A 52 -0.45 -12.96 8.49
N HIS A 53 0.25 -13.96 8.98
CA HIS A 53 0.06 -15.36 8.59
C HIS A 53 -1.41 -15.77 8.80
N ARG A 54 -2.01 -16.44 7.82
CA ARG A 54 -3.46 -16.71 7.77
C ARG A 54 -4.05 -17.34 9.03
N ARG A 55 -3.32 -18.24 9.68
CA ARG A 55 -3.74 -18.92 10.93
C ARG A 55 -3.80 -18.00 12.14
N PHE A 56 -3.14 -16.84 12.08
CA PHE A 56 -3.04 -15.87 13.18
C PHE A 56 -3.78 -14.56 12.88
N ARG A 57 -4.50 -14.49 11.75
CA ARG A 57 -5.36 -13.34 11.45
C ARG A 57 -6.50 -13.22 12.44
N ARG A 58 -7.05 -12.01 12.59
CA ARG A 58 -8.14 -11.68 13.52
C ARG A 58 -7.79 -11.87 15.02
N ARG A 59 -6.51 -11.94 15.36
CA ARG A 59 -6.00 -12.05 16.73
C ARG A 59 -5.26 -10.79 17.22
N GLY A 60 -5.48 -9.64 16.54
CA GLY A 60 -4.91 -8.36 16.96
C GLY A 60 -3.48 -8.07 16.49
N ALA A 61 -2.75 -9.02 15.88
CA ALA A 61 -1.35 -8.82 15.48
C ALA A 61 -1.16 -7.61 14.56
N MET A 62 -2.03 -7.42 13.56
CA MET A 62 -1.96 -6.23 12.68
C MET A 62 -2.24 -4.95 13.46
N THR A 63 -3.24 -4.96 14.34
CA THR A 63 -3.58 -3.80 15.17
C THR A 63 -2.40 -3.39 16.03
N GLN A 64 -1.76 -4.33 16.69
CA GLN A 64 -0.60 -4.06 17.54
C GLN A 64 0.58 -3.48 16.75
N MET A 65 0.92 -4.06 15.58
CA MET A 65 1.98 -3.53 14.71
C MET A 65 1.65 -2.12 14.21
N MET A 66 0.40 -1.87 13.80
CA MET A 66 -0.04 -0.55 13.34
C MET A 66 0.02 0.48 14.46
N SER A 67 -0.47 0.16 15.66
CA SER A 67 -0.40 1.05 16.82
C SER A 67 1.05 1.43 17.14
N SER A 68 1.98 0.47 17.15
CA SER A 68 3.40 0.75 17.40
C SER A 68 4.01 1.72 16.36
N VAL A 69 3.63 1.62 15.09
CA VAL A 69 4.12 2.55 14.06
C VAL A 69 3.46 3.93 14.19
N MET A 70 2.19 3.99 14.59
CA MET A 70 1.47 5.24 14.83
C MET A 70 2.03 6.02 16.03
N GLU A 71 2.62 5.34 17.01
CA GLU A 71 3.33 5.97 18.13
C GLU A 71 4.66 6.61 17.69
N ILE A 72 5.30 6.07 16.64
CA ILE A 72 6.58 6.59 16.13
C ILE A 72 6.38 7.88 15.32
N SER A 73 5.29 7.98 14.55
CA SER A 73 5.08 9.09 13.61
C SER A 73 3.61 9.56 13.61
N PRO A 74 3.37 10.88 13.70
CA PRO A 74 2.02 11.45 13.59
C PRO A 74 1.51 11.48 12.14
N THR A 75 2.37 11.26 11.18
CA THR A 75 2.04 11.32 9.74
C THR A 75 2.44 10.02 9.07
N LEU A 76 1.43 9.32 8.54
CA LEU A 76 1.63 8.04 7.89
C LEU A 76 1.04 8.06 6.48
N ALA A 77 1.68 7.32 5.59
CA ALA A 77 1.20 7.07 4.23
C ALA A 77 1.26 5.58 3.90
N LEU A 78 0.34 5.12 3.08
CA LEU A 78 0.36 3.79 2.48
C LEU A 78 -0.41 3.77 1.15
N SER A 79 -0.23 2.72 0.37
CA SER A 79 -1.08 2.42 -0.78
C SER A 79 -1.63 1.01 -0.67
N CYS A 80 -2.91 0.82 -1.02
CA CYS A 80 -3.55 -0.49 -0.91
C CYS A 80 -4.58 -0.74 -2.03
N ASP A 81 -4.96 -2.01 -2.22
CA ASP A 81 -6.10 -2.35 -3.08
C ASP A 81 -7.39 -1.72 -2.50
N PRO A 82 -8.33 -1.25 -3.35
CA PRO A 82 -9.60 -0.69 -2.90
C PRO A 82 -10.39 -1.55 -1.89
N SER A 83 -10.25 -2.87 -1.95
CA SER A 83 -10.91 -3.77 -1.00
C SER A 83 -10.33 -3.74 0.42
N MET A 84 -9.11 -3.20 0.56
CA MET A 84 -8.41 -3.10 1.85
C MET A 84 -8.64 -1.75 2.55
N VAL A 85 -9.19 -0.76 1.84
CA VAL A 85 -9.37 0.61 2.36
C VAL A 85 -10.11 0.62 3.70
N GLN A 86 -11.22 -0.11 3.83
CA GLN A 86 -11.99 -0.18 5.07
C GLN A 86 -11.19 -0.71 6.28
N ILE A 87 -10.17 -1.53 6.04
CA ILE A 87 -9.31 -2.04 7.11
C ILE A 87 -8.42 -0.91 7.63
N TYR A 88 -7.86 -0.10 6.73
CA TYR A 88 -7.00 1.02 7.10
C TYR A 88 -7.77 2.22 7.64
N GLU A 89 -9.00 2.44 7.18
CA GLU A 89 -9.90 3.47 7.76
C GLU A 89 -10.13 3.25 9.26
N ARG A 90 -10.13 2.00 9.75
CA ARG A 90 -10.25 1.69 11.20
C ARG A 90 -9.07 2.19 12.03
N PHE A 91 -7.92 2.44 11.39
CA PHE A 91 -6.74 3.05 11.99
C PHE A 91 -6.68 4.57 11.78
N GLY A 92 -7.68 5.17 11.16
CA GLY A 92 -7.75 6.60 10.90
C GLY A 92 -7.14 7.05 9.57
N PHE A 93 -6.74 6.12 8.70
CA PHE A 93 -6.28 6.48 7.36
C PHE A 93 -7.45 6.98 6.51
N MET A 94 -7.20 8.05 5.75
CA MET A 94 -8.16 8.60 4.80
C MET A 94 -7.68 8.38 3.36
N PRO A 95 -8.55 7.89 2.46
CA PRO A 95 -8.22 7.78 1.04
C PRO A 95 -8.08 9.17 0.43
N ALA A 96 -6.97 9.42 -0.27
CA ALA A 96 -6.64 10.73 -0.82
C ALA A 96 -6.47 10.73 -2.33
N ASP A 97 -5.78 9.73 -2.88
CA ASP A 97 -5.46 9.68 -4.31
C ASP A 97 -5.40 8.23 -4.83
N VAL A 98 -5.15 8.09 -6.12
CA VAL A 98 -4.92 6.80 -6.80
C VAL A 98 -3.53 6.80 -7.42
N ARG A 99 -2.73 5.81 -7.03
CA ARG A 99 -1.44 5.53 -7.64
C ARG A 99 -1.53 4.19 -8.38
N GLU A 100 -1.42 4.23 -9.70
CA GLU A 100 -1.53 3.05 -10.55
C GLU A 100 -2.83 2.27 -10.29
N THR A 101 -2.75 1.14 -9.61
CA THR A 101 -3.87 0.25 -9.31
C THR A 101 -4.34 0.33 -7.85
N GLN A 102 -3.73 1.19 -7.06
CA GLN A 102 -3.91 1.27 -5.62
C GLN A 102 -4.48 2.62 -5.18
N VAL A 103 -5.18 2.62 -4.06
CA VAL A 103 -5.63 3.82 -3.36
C VAL A 103 -4.54 4.26 -2.40
N VAL A 104 -4.11 5.51 -2.51
CA VAL A 104 -3.19 6.16 -1.58
C VAL A 104 -3.98 6.66 -0.38
N MET A 105 -3.49 6.37 0.82
CA MET A 105 -4.16 6.74 2.07
C MET A 105 -3.17 7.41 3.03
N PHE A 106 -3.66 8.37 3.80
CA PHE A 106 -2.85 9.11 4.76
C PHE A 106 -3.51 9.20 6.14
N ILE A 107 -2.66 9.28 7.17
CA ILE A 107 -2.94 9.91 8.45
C ILE A 107 -2.09 11.19 8.50
N GLY A 108 -2.67 12.30 8.92
CA GLY A 108 -2.01 13.61 8.89
C GLY A 108 -1.90 14.18 7.47
N LYS A 109 -0.87 14.98 7.23
CA LYS A 109 -0.59 15.62 5.94
C LYS A 109 0.86 15.39 5.56
N PRO A 110 1.20 14.28 4.89
CA PRO A 110 2.56 14.01 4.48
C PRO A 110 3.05 15.07 3.49
N LYS A 111 4.27 15.54 3.66
CA LYS A 111 4.96 16.51 2.80
C LYS A 111 6.13 15.89 2.06
N GLY A 112 6.66 14.80 2.61
CA GLY A 112 7.80 14.08 2.06
C GLY A 112 7.44 13.24 0.85
N ILE A 113 8.37 13.18 -0.11
CA ILE A 113 8.32 12.22 -1.20
C ILE A 113 8.96 10.94 -0.68
N THR A 114 8.16 9.92 -0.47
CA THR A 114 8.69 8.61 -0.10
C THR A 114 9.04 7.84 -1.36
N PRO A 115 10.32 7.49 -1.57
CA PRO A 115 10.73 6.73 -2.72
C PRO A 115 10.07 5.33 -2.68
N VAL A 116 9.61 4.88 -3.84
CA VAL A 116 9.07 3.55 -4.04
C VAL A 116 9.89 2.87 -5.12
N ILE A 117 10.19 1.60 -4.94
CA ILE A 117 10.88 0.83 -5.95
C ILE A 117 9.95 0.64 -7.14
N GLU A 118 10.36 1.16 -8.27
CA GLU A 118 9.62 0.98 -9.52
C GLU A 118 9.86 -0.42 -10.10
N PRO A 119 8.87 -1.02 -10.80
CA PRO A 119 9.05 -2.32 -11.42
C PRO A 119 10.27 -2.40 -12.34
N THR A 120 10.62 -1.31 -13.01
CA THR A 120 11.81 -1.21 -13.86
C THR A 120 13.12 -1.32 -13.09
N ASP A 121 13.15 -0.87 -11.83
CA ASP A 121 14.33 -1.03 -10.97
C ASP A 121 14.53 -2.49 -10.56
N LEU A 122 13.42 -3.18 -10.26
CA LEU A 122 13.46 -4.62 -9.96
C LEU A 122 13.93 -5.44 -11.14
N MET A 123 13.53 -5.08 -12.37
CA MET A 123 13.98 -5.78 -13.60
C MET A 123 15.48 -5.63 -13.87
N ARG A 124 16.15 -4.63 -13.29
CA ARG A 124 17.61 -4.44 -13.39
C ARG A 124 18.40 -5.32 -12.42
N LEU A 125 17.74 -5.93 -11.44
CA LEU A 125 18.39 -6.87 -10.52
C LEU A 125 18.75 -8.14 -11.29
N GLU A 126 20.02 -8.56 -11.23
CA GLU A 126 20.52 -9.73 -11.97
C GLU A 126 19.69 -11.00 -11.71
N VAL A 127 19.26 -11.22 -10.45
CA VAL A 127 18.45 -12.38 -10.07
C VAL A 127 17.07 -12.34 -10.74
N VAL A 128 16.45 -11.16 -10.88
CA VAL A 128 15.15 -10.98 -11.51
C VAL A 128 15.27 -11.09 -13.03
N ASP A 129 16.27 -10.42 -13.63
CA ASP A 129 16.54 -10.47 -15.06
C ASP A 129 16.87 -11.89 -15.54
N ARG A 130 17.68 -12.64 -14.78
CA ARG A 130 17.97 -14.05 -15.06
C ARG A 130 16.70 -14.90 -15.01
N ALA A 131 15.90 -14.80 -13.95
CA ALA A 131 14.66 -15.55 -13.83
C ALA A 131 13.67 -15.19 -14.94
N PHE A 132 13.61 -13.93 -15.36
CA PHE A 132 12.80 -13.47 -16.47
C PHE A 132 13.28 -14.07 -17.80
N ARG A 133 14.59 -14.03 -18.10
CA ARG A 133 15.17 -14.66 -19.31
C ARG A 133 14.87 -16.15 -19.37
N GLU A 134 15.11 -16.89 -18.28
CA GLU A 134 14.80 -18.31 -18.20
C GLU A 134 13.32 -18.63 -18.45
N ALA A 135 12.42 -17.81 -17.92
CA ALA A 135 10.99 -17.96 -18.17
C ALA A 135 10.64 -17.68 -19.64
N MET A 136 11.25 -16.66 -20.24
CA MET A 136 11.07 -16.32 -21.66
C MET A 136 11.55 -17.43 -22.60
N GLU A 137 12.69 -18.06 -22.30
CA GLU A 137 13.26 -19.17 -23.10
C GLU A 137 12.37 -20.42 -23.04
N LYS A 138 11.75 -20.69 -21.89
CA LYS A 138 10.87 -21.85 -21.67
C LYS A 138 9.45 -21.68 -22.21
N THR A 139 9.07 -20.46 -22.60
CA THR A 139 7.71 -20.13 -23.01
C THR A 139 7.65 -19.78 -24.49
N ASN A 140 6.71 -20.35 -25.23
CA ASN A 140 6.58 -20.00 -26.64
C ASN A 140 6.03 -18.56 -26.83
N LYS A 141 6.37 -17.94 -27.97
CA LYS A 141 6.01 -16.54 -28.27
C LYS A 141 4.51 -16.27 -28.27
N ARG A 142 3.70 -17.26 -28.64
CA ARG A 142 2.23 -17.13 -28.68
C ARG A 142 1.67 -17.02 -27.27
N ASP A 143 2.13 -17.87 -26.35
CA ASP A 143 1.68 -17.88 -24.96
C ASP A 143 2.14 -16.62 -24.22
N LEU A 144 3.34 -16.13 -24.49
CA LEU A 144 3.84 -14.84 -23.98
C LEU A 144 2.92 -13.69 -24.41
N LYS A 145 2.58 -13.60 -25.71
CA LYS A 145 1.69 -12.57 -26.22
C LYS A 145 0.29 -12.64 -25.58
N HIS A 146 -0.24 -13.85 -25.37
CA HIS A 146 -1.50 -14.04 -24.70
C HIS A 146 -1.44 -13.68 -23.20
N ALA A 147 -0.35 -14.01 -22.54
CA ALA A 147 -0.14 -13.64 -21.13
C ALA A 147 -0.04 -12.12 -20.97
N ASP A 148 0.75 -11.45 -21.80
CA ASP A 148 0.87 -10.00 -21.79
C ASP A 148 -0.48 -9.31 -22.03
N LYS A 149 -1.24 -9.72 -23.05
CA LYS A 149 -2.56 -9.17 -23.32
C LYS A 149 -3.51 -9.33 -22.11
N ARG A 150 -3.52 -10.49 -21.47
CA ARG A 150 -4.33 -10.73 -20.25
C ARG A 150 -3.89 -9.83 -19.11
N PHE A 151 -2.58 -9.69 -18.92
CA PHE A 151 -2.00 -8.82 -17.90
C PHE A 151 -2.40 -7.36 -18.12
N GLN A 152 -2.27 -6.82 -19.34
CA GLN A 152 -2.66 -5.45 -19.66
C GLN A 152 -4.15 -5.19 -19.40
N VAL A 153 -5.03 -6.13 -19.80
CA VAL A 153 -6.46 -6.05 -19.52
C VAL A 153 -6.73 -6.02 -18.02
N GLN A 154 -6.02 -6.85 -17.25
CA GLN A 154 -6.19 -6.89 -15.80
C GLN A 154 -5.72 -5.61 -15.13
N ILE A 155 -4.55 -5.09 -15.49
CA ILE A 155 -4.05 -3.80 -14.99
C ILE A 155 -5.03 -2.68 -15.28
N THR A 156 -5.54 -2.60 -16.51
CA THR A 156 -6.54 -1.58 -16.88
C THR A 156 -7.81 -1.68 -16.02
N LYS A 157 -8.31 -2.89 -15.77
CA LYS A 157 -9.46 -3.10 -14.88
C LYS A 157 -9.18 -2.66 -13.44
N MET A 158 -7.98 -2.97 -12.92
CA MET A 158 -7.59 -2.56 -11.58
C MET A 158 -7.45 -1.04 -11.45
N LYS A 159 -6.81 -0.37 -12.43
CA LYS A 159 -6.72 1.09 -12.50
C LYS A 159 -8.11 1.75 -12.51
N THR A 160 -9.01 1.24 -13.35
CA THR A 160 -10.39 1.74 -13.43
C THR A 160 -11.14 1.52 -12.11
N ARG A 161 -10.97 0.36 -11.46
CA ARG A 161 -11.59 0.07 -10.17
C ARG A 161 -11.13 1.03 -9.08
N ALA A 162 -9.83 1.30 -8.99
CA ALA A 162 -9.27 2.22 -8.00
C ALA A 162 -9.81 3.65 -8.21
N LYS A 163 -9.84 4.14 -9.45
CA LYS A 163 -10.40 5.47 -9.79
C LYS A 163 -11.88 5.57 -9.42
N LYS A 164 -12.71 4.64 -9.88
CA LYS A 164 -14.15 4.61 -9.57
C LYS A 164 -14.42 4.54 -8.07
N PHE A 165 -13.61 3.79 -7.32
CA PHE A 165 -13.72 3.72 -5.87
C PHE A 165 -13.52 5.09 -5.22
N LEU A 166 -12.47 5.81 -5.61
CA LEU A 166 -12.18 7.13 -5.05
C LEU A 166 -13.21 8.18 -5.46
N GLU A 167 -13.65 8.18 -6.72
CA GLU A 167 -14.71 9.06 -7.23
C GLU A 167 -16.02 8.88 -6.44
N ALA A 168 -16.44 7.62 -6.24
CA ALA A 168 -17.63 7.32 -5.44
C ALA A 168 -17.54 7.80 -3.98
N ARG A 169 -16.34 7.76 -3.39
CA ARG A 169 -16.11 8.29 -2.04
C ARG A 169 -16.17 9.82 -2.01
N ARG A 170 -15.57 10.49 -2.99
CA ARG A 170 -15.59 11.96 -3.10
C ARG A 170 -17.03 12.48 -3.30
N SER A 171 -17.80 11.85 -4.18
CA SER A 171 -19.21 12.22 -4.41
C SER A 171 -20.07 12.07 -3.15
N LYS A 172 -19.89 11.00 -2.37
CA LYS A 172 -20.59 10.81 -1.10
C LYS A 172 -20.23 11.87 -0.07
N ALA A 173 -18.96 12.27 0.01
CA ALA A 173 -18.52 13.32 0.92
C ALA A 173 -19.11 14.69 0.55
N GLN A 174 -19.19 15.02 -0.73
CA GLN A 174 -19.79 16.26 -1.23
C GLN A 174 -21.31 16.30 -1.01
N GLY A 175 -22.02 15.19 -1.23
CA GLY A 175 -23.46 15.10 -0.97
C GLY A 175 -23.84 15.20 0.50
N ALA A 176 -22.95 14.77 1.40
CA ALA A 176 -23.17 14.90 2.85
C ALA A 176 -23.02 16.35 3.36
N VAL A 177 -22.29 17.21 2.67
CA VAL A 177 -22.11 18.63 3.01
C VAL A 177 -23.30 19.49 2.55
N GLN A 178 -24.10 19.02 1.58
CA GLN A 178 -25.27 19.73 1.02
C GLN A 178 -26.62 19.28 1.62
N GLY A 179 -26.64 18.65 2.78
CA GLY A 179 -27.87 18.32 3.49
C GLY A 179 -28.62 19.57 3.98
N PRO A 180 -29.95 19.49 4.18
CA PRO A 180 -30.88 20.60 4.02
C PRO A 180 -30.71 21.72 5.06
N SER A 181 -30.14 22.83 4.62
CA SER A 181 -30.33 24.13 5.25
C SER A 181 -31.70 24.66 4.78
N GLY A 182 -32.74 24.52 5.60
CA GLY A 182 -34.02 25.14 5.24
C GLY A 182 -35.20 24.62 6.00
N SER A 183 -35.28 24.88 7.30
CA SER A 183 -36.56 25.04 7.98
C SER A 183 -36.65 26.47 8.43
N THR A 184 -37.15 27.34 7.56
CA THR A 184 -37.75 28.63 7.93
C THR A 184 -38.92 28.34 8.85
N LEU A 185 -38.73 28.58 10.12
CA LEU A 185 -39.82 28.79 11.07
C LEU A 185 -40.50 30.14 10.73
N ASN A 186 -41.62 30.07 10.06
CA ASN A 186 -42.57 31.16 10.04
C ASN A 186 -43.44 31.05 11.31
N CYS A 187 -43.28 31.99 12.20
CA CYS A 187 -44.31 32.43 13.15
C CYS A 187 -44.88 33.74 12.63
#